data_2ea66cc427c6953cb88bd0d7301b0fb9
#
_entry.id   2ea66cc427c6953cb88bd0d7301b0fb9
#
_cell.length_a   1.000
_cell.length_b   1.000
_cell.length_c   1.000
_cell.angle_alpha   90.00
_cell.angle_beta   90.00
_cell.angle_gamma   90.00
#
_symmetry.space_group_name_H-M   'P 1'
#
loop_
_entity.id
_entity.type
_entity.pdbx_description
1 polymer ?
#
loop_
_entity_poly.entity_id
_entity_poly.type
_entity_poly.pdbx_seq_one_letter_code
_entity_poly.pdbx_strand_id
1 'polypeptide(L)'
;MRIDVVTIFPGYLEPLRQSLPGKAIQSGRVALGVHDLRGWTHDVHRSVDDAPYGGGPGMVMRAPVWGDALDELCSEKTLLVIPTPAGVPFDQATAARWSGEEHLVFACGRYEGIDQRVAIDAARRMRVEEVSIGDYVLPGGESAALVMIEAVVRLLPEVLGNPLSSQDDSHSAHVGGLLEGPSYTRPPSWRGLDVPEVLLSGNHARVDQWRHEQSLQRTRQRRPDLLG
;
A
#
# COMPACT_ATOMS: atom_id res chain seq x y z
N MET A 1 12.86 -7.89 -4.25
CA MET A 1 11.70 -8.08 -3.37
C MET A 1 10.73 -9.08 -3.98
N ARG A 2 10.20 -10.00 -3.20
CA ARG A 2 9.09 -10.88 -3.61
C ARG A 2 7.78 -10.38 -2.99
N ILE A 3 6.70 -10.35 -3.76
CA ILE A 3 5.35 -9.98 -3.31
C ILE A 3 4.39 -11.05 -3.79
N ASP A 4 3.70 -11.69 -2.87
CA ASP A 4 2.61 -12.62 -3.17
C ASP A 4 1.28 -12.04 -2.67
N VAL A 5 0.23 -12.17 -3.48
CA VAL A 5 -1.13 -11.74 -3.12
C VAL A 5 -2.05 -12.94 -3.21
N VAL A 6 -2.68 -13.28 -2.10
CA VAL A 6 -3.67 -14.36 -2.04
C VAL A 6 -5.07 -13.75 -1.99
N THR A 7 -5.92 -14.13 -2.92
CA THR A 7 -7.27 -13.56 -3.12
C THR A 7 -8.18 -14.57 -3.80
N ILE A 8 -9.49 -14.37 -3.72
CA ILE A 8 -10.47 -15.12 -4.55
C ILE A 8 -10.78 -14.42 -5.88
N PHE A 9 -10.13 -13.27 -6.16
CA PHE A 9 -10.30 -12.47 -7.38
C PHE A 9 -8.94 -12.07 -7.98
N PRO A 10 -8.13 -13.01 -8.51
CA PRO A 10 -6.78 -12.72 -9.03
C PRO A 10 -6.74 -11.60 -10.07
N GLY A 11 -7.75 -11.49 -10.94
CA GLY A 11 -7.84 -10.44 -11.96
C GLY A 11 -7.94 -9.01 -11.41
N TYR A 12 -8.25 -8.87 -10.11
CA TYR A 12 -8.31 -7.56 -9.46
C TYR A 12 -6.93 -6.89 -9.34
N LEU A 13 -5.86 -7.69 -9.42
CA LEU A 13 -4.46 -7.23 -9.27
C LEU A 13 -3.79 -6.89 -10.61
N GLU A 14 -4.48 -7.02 -11.75
CA GLU A 14 -3.92 -6.67 -13.07
C GLU A 14 -3.34 -5.24 -13.18
N PRO A 15 -3.85 -4.21 -12.48
CA PRO A 15 -3.23 -2.89 -12.47
C PRO A 15 -1.76 -2.88 -12.05
N LEU A 16 -1.31 -3.82 -11.20
CA LEU A 16 0.10 -3.93 -10.80
C LEU A 16 1.05 -4.26 -11.97
N ARG A 17 0.54 -4.74 -13.10
CA ARG A 17 1.33 -5.00 -14.30
C ARG A 17 1.55 -3.77 -15.18
N GLN A 18 1.00 -2.62 -14.76
CA GLN A 18 1.06 -1.37 -15.51
C GLN A 18 1.97 -0.34 -14.80
N SER A 19 2.32 0.74 -15.52
CA SER A 19 3.06 1.88 -14.99
C SER A 19 4.35 1.50 -14.24
N LEU A 20 4.62 2.12 -13.09
CA LEU A 20 5.82 1.89 -12.28
C LEU A 20 5.91 0.47 -11.69
N PRO A 21 4.85 -0.09 -11.07
CA PRO A 21 4.89 -1.48 -10.62
C PRO A 21 5.17 -2.46 -11.75
N GLY A 22 4.54 -2.28 -12.91
CA GLY A 22 4.77 -3.13 -14.08
C GLY A 22 6.22 -3.08 -14.58
N LYS A 23 6.85 -1.90 -14.57
CA LYS A 23 8.28 -1.76 -14.90
C LYS A 23 9.18 -2.42 -13.87
N ALA A 24 8.87 -2.33 -12.58
CA ALA A 24 9.61 -2.99 -11.51
C ALA A 24 9.55 -4.52 -11.63
N ILE A 25 8.39 -5.06 -12.03
CA ILE A 25 8.20 -6.49 -12.31
C ILE A 25 9.01 -6.91 -13.55
N GLN A 26 8.89 -6.18 -14.67
CA GLN A 26 9.60 -6.49 -15.93
C GLN A 26 11.12 -6.44 -15.77
N SER A 27 11.64 -5.53 -14.93
CA SER A 27 13.08 -5.42 -14.64
C SER A 27 13.58 -6.43 -13.61
N GLY A 28 12.71 -7.28 -13.04
CA GLY A 28 13.07 -8.28 -12.04
C GLY A 28 13.32 -7.72 -10.63
N ARG A 29 13.05 -6.42 -10.38
CA ARG A 29 13.14 -5.82 -9.03
C ARG A 29 12.05 -6.34 -8.11
N VAL A 30 10.89 -6.65 -8.68
CA VAL A 30 9.76 -7.26 -7.98
C VAL A 30 9.39 -8.57 -8.65
N ALA A 31 9.37 -9.66 -7.89
CA ALA A 31 8.75 -10.92 -8.28
C ALA A 31 7.32 -10.92 -7.73
N LEU A 32 6.32 -10.78 -8.61
CA LEU A 32 4.92 -10.74 -8.22
C LEU A 32 4.25 -12.10 -8.46
N GLY A 33 3.74 -12.73 -7.39
CA GLY A 33 2.82 -13.87 -7.42
C GLY A 33 1.39 -13.42 -7.09
N VAL A 34 0.42 -13.85 -7.88
CA VAL A 34 -1.01 -13.64 -7.58
C VAL A 34 -1.70 -14.99 -7.59
N HIS A 35 -2.30 -15.35 -6.45
CA HIS A 35 -2.78 -16.70 -6.19
C HIS A 35 -4.28 -16.70 -5.92
N ASP A 36 -5.00 -17.61 -6.58
CA ASP A 36 -6.40 -17.88 -6.24
C ASP A 36 -6.46 -18.77 -4.99
N LEU A 37 -6.98 -18.26 -3.88
CA LEU A 37 -7.16 -18.99 -2.63
C LEU A 37 -7.91 -20.32 -2.82
N ARG A 38 -8.77 -20.41 -3.82
CA ARG A 38 -9.48 -21.65 -4.16
C ARG A 38 -8.57 -22.80 -4.57
N GLY A 39 -7.29 -22.52 -4.86
CA GLY A 39 -6.28 -23.54 -5.15
C GLY A 39 -6.00 -24.47 -3.97
N TRP A 40 -6.24 -23.99 -2.73
CA TRP A 40 -6.02 -24.75 -1.48
C TRP A 40 -7.30 -25.32 -0.86
N THR A 41 -8.40 -25.38 -1.63
CA THR A 41 -9.62 -26.06 -1.17
C THR A 41 -9.58 -27.55 -1.57
N HIS A 42 -10.12 -28.39 -0.71
CA HIS A 42 -10.15 -29.85 -0.90
C HIS A 42 -11.56 -30.40 -1.21
N ASP A 43 -12.57 -29.53 -1.17
CA ASP A 43 -13.94 -29.91 -1.46
C ASP A 43 -14.32 -29.62 -2.92
N VAL A 44 -15.33 -30.33 -3.43
CA VAL A 44 -15.82 -30.25 -4.83
C VAL A 44 -16.32 -28.84 -5.17
N HIS A 45 -16.85 -28.11 -4.17
CA HIS A 45 -17.41 -26.76 -4.37
C HIS A 45 -16.34 -25.67 -4.25
N ARG A 46 -15.11 -26.03 -3.88
CA ARG A 46 -14.00 -25.08 -3.68
C ARG A 46 -14.38 -23.95 -2.70
N SER A 47 -15.00 -24.33 -1.58
CA SER A 47 -15.57 -23.42 -0.59
C SER A 47 -14.49 -22.76 0.25
N VAL A 48 -14.46 -21.44 0.25
CA VAL A 48 -13.46 -20.61 0.97
C VAL A 48 -14.04 -19.93 2.20
N ASP A 49 -15.35 -19.99 2.40
CA ASP A 49 -16.10 -19.30 3.44
C ASP A 49 -17.12 -20.21 4.12
N ASP A 50 -17.61 -19.81 5.30
CA ASP A 50 -18.64 -20.50 6.08
C ASP A 50 -19.36 -19.51 7.00
N ALA A 51 -20.48 -19.93 7.58
CA ALA A 51 -21.25 -19.12 8.52
C ALA A 51 -20.44 -18.77 9.78
N PRO A 52 -20.55 -17.53 10.30
CA PRO A 52 -19.82 -17.14 11.51
C PRO A 52 -20.34 -17.86 12.76
N TYR A 53 -19.42 -18.25 13.65
CA TYR A 53 -19.79 -18.66 15.00
C TYR A 53 -20.44 -17.49 15.76
N GLY A 54 -21.45 -17.77 16.55
CA GLY A 54 -22.24 -16.77 17.25
C GLY A 54 -23.40 -16.22 16.41
N GLY A 55 -23.51 -16.64 15.15
CA GLY A 55 -24.56 -16.17 14.25
C GLY A 55 -24.28 -14.76 13.72
N GLY A 56 -25.22 -14.21 12.97
CA GLY A 56 -25.12 -12.90 12.33
C GLY A 56 -25.19 -12.98 10.80
N PRO A 57 -25.30 -11.84 10.12
CA PRO A 57 -25.28 -11.79 8.67
C PRO A 57 -23.87 -12.01 8.12
N GLY A 58 -23.80 -12.44 6.86
CA GLY A 58 -22.54 -12.60 6.15
C GLY A 58 -21.85 -13.94 6.35
N MET A 59 -20.63 -14.04 5.86
CA MET A 59 -19.80 -15.23 5.85
C MET A 59 -18.38 -14.87 6.33
N VAL A 60 -17.63 -15.84 6.82
CA VAL A 60 -16.23 -15.67 7.24
C VAL A 60 -15.35 -16.61 6.45
N MET A 61 -14.20 -16.13 5.97
CA MET A 61 -13.27 -16.95 5.23
C MET A 61 -12.59 -17.98 6.13
N ARG A 62 -12.55 -19.22 5.67
CA ARG A 62 -12.23 -20.42 6.44
C ARG A 62 -10.74 -20.52 6.78
N ALA A 63 -10.41 -20.71 8.06
CA ALA A 63 -9.04 -20.86 8.52
C ALA A 63 -8.25 -22.00 7.85
N PRO A 64 -8.79 -23.21 7.62
CA PRO A 64 -8.01 -24.29 7.00
C PRO A 64 -7.47 -23.91 5.61
N VAL A 65 -8.29 -23.27 4.77
CA VAL A 65 -7.89 -22.90 3.41
C VAL A 65 -6.77 -21.84 3.42
N TRP A 66 -6.89 -20.86 4.31
CA TRP A 66 -5.83 -19.86 4.52
C TRP A 66 -4.58 -20.47 5.13
N GLY A 67 -4.72 -21.39 6.07
CA GLY A 67 -3.60 -22.11 6.69
C GLY A 67 -2.74 -22.82 5.63
N ASP A 68 -3.37 -23.62 4.78
CA ASP A 68 -2.68 -24.35 3.70
C ASP A 68 -1.98 -23.41 2.73
N ALA A 69 -2.62 -22.28 2.36
CA ALA A 69 -2.02 -21.26 1.50
C ALA A 69 -0.78 -20.62 2.14
N LEU A 70 -0.86 -20.25 3.41
CA LEU A 70 0.24 -19.62 4.14
C LEU A 70 1.39 -20.61 4.41
N ASP A 71 1.08 -21.88 4.64
CA ASP A 71 2.09 -22.94 4.83
C ASP A 71 2.94 -23.16 3.57
N GLU A 72 2.33 -23.04 2.39
CA GLU A 72 3.04 -23.17 1.12
C GLU A 72 3.83 -21.92 0.74
N LEU A 73 3.26 -20.72 0.96
CA LEU A 73 3.82 -19.47 0.44
C LEU A 73 4.79 -18.78 1.39
N CYS A 74 4.62 -18.93 2.70
CA CYS A 74 5.33 -18.14 3.70
C CYS A 74 6.51 -18.87 4.34
N SER A 75 7.42 -18.10 4.89
CA SER A 75 8.56 -18.54 5.72
C SER A 75 8.69 -17.63 6.94
N GLU A 76 9.62 -17.94 7.86
CA GLU A 76 9.96 -17.09 9.02
C GLU A 76 10.36 -15.65 8.64
N LYS A 77 10.87 -15.45 7.41
CA LYS A 77 11.28 -14.14 6.89
C LYS A 77 10.14 -13.37 6.24
N THR A 78 8.97 -13.97 6.07
CA THR A 78 7.82 -13.33 5.45
C THR A 78 7.20 -12.30 6.38
N LEU A 79 6.80 -11.16 5.85
CA LEU A 79 5.84 -10.27 6.46
C LEU A 79 4.46 -10.54 5.84
N LEU A 80 3.56 -11.12 6.64
CA LEU A 80 2.16 -11.29 6.27
C LEU A 80 1.39 -10.01 6.57
N VAL A 81 0.79 -9.43 5.54
CA VAL A 81 -0.07 -8.24 5.64
C VAL A 81 -1.52 -8.66 5.41
N ILE A 82 -2.38 -8.33 6.35
CA ILE A 82 -3.83 -8.57 6.27
C ILE A 82 -4.54 -7.22 6.18
N PRO A 83 -4.98 -6.80 4.99
CA PRO A 83 -5.80 -5.60 4.84
C PRO A 83 -7.12 -5.75 5.57
N THR A 84 -7.39 -4.89 6.54
CA THR A 84 -8.64 -4.89 7.32
C THR A 84 -8.98 -3.49 7.82
N PRO A 85 -10.26 -3.08 7.88
CA PRO A 85 -10.63 -1.76 8.42
C PRO A 85 -10.34 -1.64 9.92
N ALA A 86 -10.16 -2.75 10.64
CA ALA A 86 -9.81 -2.78 12.06
C ALA A 86 -8.29 -2.75 12.33
N GLY A 87 -7.47 -2.67 11.28
CA GLY A 87 -6.01 -2.69 11.38
C GLY A 87 -5.41 -1.34 11.79
N VAL A 88 -4.10 -1.37 12.04
CA VAL A 88 -3.31 -0.15 12.28
C VAL A 88 -3.26 0.69 10.99
N PRO A 89 -3.38 2.04 11.07
CA PRO A 89 -3.31 2.88 9.87
C PRO A 89 -2.00 2.72 9.09
N PHE A 90 -2.12 2.52 7.78
CA PHE A 90 -1.01 2.51 6.84
C PHE A 90 -0.56 3.94 6.53
N ASP A 91 0.73 4.20 6.64
CA ASP A 91 1.33 5.49 6.35
C ASP A 91 2.62 5.37 5.51
N GLN A 92 3.22 6.50 5.16
CA GLN A 92 4.45 6.55 4.38
C GLN A 92 5.64 5.90 5.12
N ALA A 93 5.69 6.00 6.45
CA ALA A 93 6.73 5.37 7.25
C ALA A 93 6.62 3.84 7.20
N THR A 94 5.41 3.30 7.23
CA THR A 94 5.13 1.88 7.04
C THR A 94 5.53 1.41 5.64
N ALA A 95 5.19 2.18 4.59
CA ALA A 95 5.61 1.87 3.22
C ALA A 95 7.15 1.84 3.10
N ALA A 96 7.84 2.82 3.70
CA ALA A 96 9.31 2.87 3.70
C ALA A 96 9.91 1.67 4.45
N ARG A 97 9.37 1.29 5.59
CA ARG A 97 9.80 0.09 6.33
C ARG A 97 9.60 -1.18 5.50
N TRP A 98 8.44 -1.35 4.88
CA TRP A 98 8.15 -2.52 4.04
C TRP A 98 8.99 -2.58 2.76
N SER A 99 9.45 -1.45 2.23
CA SER A 99 10.33 -1.45 1.05
C SER A 99 11.68 -2.12 1.29
N GLY A 100 12.07 -2.31 2.55
CA GLY A 100 13.25 -3.08 2.96
C GLY A 100 13.02 -4.58 3.14
N GLU A 101 11.78 -5.07 3.00
CA GLU A 101 11.46 -6.48 3.20
C GLU A 101 11.88 -7.35 2.00
N GLU A 102 12.33 -8.57 2.28
CA GLU A 102 12.64 -9.53 1.23
C GLU A 102 11.35 -10.12 0.62
N HIS A 103 10.32 -10.37 1.46
CA HIS A 103 9.09 -11.03 1.07
C HIS A 103 7.88 -10.47 1.80
N LEU A 104 6.90 -9.98 1.03
CA LEU A 104 5.58 -9.55 1.50
C LEU A 104 4.52 -10.52 0.99
N VAL A 105 3.61 -10.94 1.84
CA VAL A 105 2.40 -11.69 1.46
C VAL A 105 1.17 -10.91 1.89
N PHE A 106 0.29 -10.61 0.94
CA PHE A 106 -0.98 -9.93 1.18
C PHE A 106 -2.12 -10.94 1.21
N ALA A 107 -2.77 -11.09 2.35
CA ALA A 107 -3.96 -11.93 2.52
C ALA A 107 -5.23 -11.08 2.33
N CYS A 108 -5.78 -11.06 1.11
CA CYS A 108 -6.94 -10.24 0.78
C CYS A 108 -8.24 -10.93 1.21
N GLY A 109 -8.76 -10.55 2.37
CA GLY A 109 -10.06 -11.00 2.88
C GLY A 109 -11.23 -10.48 2.05
N ARG A 110 -12.33 -11.24 2.06
CA ARG A 110 -13.64 -10.89 1.52
C ARG A 110 -14.72 -11.21 2.55
N TYR A 111 -15.96 -10.89 2.26
CA TYR A 111 -17.09 -11.08 3.17
C TYR A 111 -16.86 -10.30 4.49
N GLU A 112 -17.12 -10.94 5.64
CA GLU A 112 -16.88 -10.35 6.98
C GLU A 112 -15.43 -10.49 7.46
N GLY A 113 -14.52 -10.92 6.57
CA GLY A 113 -13.11 -11.05 6.84
C GLY A 113 -12.60 -12.49 6.91
N ILE A 114 -11.37 -12.61 7.38
CA ILE A 114 -10.67 -13.90 7.55
C ILE A 114 -10.83 -14.36 9.01
N ASP A 115 -11.04 -15.64 9.21
CA ASP A 115 -11.08 -16.22 10.56
C ASP A 115 -9.84 -15.80 11.36
N GLN A 116 -10.07 -15.19 12.54
CA GLN A 116 -8.99 -14.60 13.36
C GLN A 116 -7.89 -15.59 13.74
N ARG A 117 -8.20 -16.88 13.77
CA ARG A 117 -7.20 -17.93 14.05
C ARG A 117 -6.08 -17.98 13.03
N VAL A 118 -6.30 -17.49 11.81
CA VAL A 118 -5.27 -17.39 10.75
C VAL A 118 -4.17 -16.44 11.16
N ALA A 119 -4.53 -15.24 11.61
CA ALA A 119 -3.55 -14.25 12.08
C ALA A 119 -2.82 -14.71 13.34
N ILE A 120 -3.56 -15.32 14.28
CA ILE A 120 -2.99 -15.85 15.55
C ILE A 120 -2.00 -16.97 15.28
N ASP A 121 -2.32 -17.91 14.40
CA ASP A 121 -1.45 -19.02 14.06
C ASP A 121 -0.20 -18.56 13.27
N ALA A 122 -0.40 -17.73 12.27
CA ALA A 122 0.70 -17.15 11.48
C ALA A 122 1.71 -16.37 12.36
N ALA A 123 1.22 -15.63 13.38
CA ALA A 123 2.06 -14.86 14.29
C ALA A 123 3.01 -15.71 15.16
N ARG A 124 2.79 -17.04 15.25
CA ARG A 124 3.71 -17.96 15.96
C ARG A 124 4.99 -18.24 15.18
N ARG A 125 5.03 -17.97 13.89
CA ARG A 125 6.12 -18.39 12.98
C ARG A 125 6.60 -17.29 12.02
N MET A 126 5.87 -16.20 11.89
CA MET A 126 6.26 -15.07 11.05
C MET A 126 5.70 -13.76 11.61
N ARG A 127 6.14 -12.64 11.05
CA ARG A 127 5.55 -11.32 11.37
C ARG A 127 4.22 -11.16 10.66
N VAL A 128 3.22 -10.67 11.40
CA VAL A 128 1.86 -10.41 10.90
C VAL A 128 1.49 -8.97 11.21
N GLU A 129 0.98 -8.26 10.22
CA GLU A 129 0.46 -6.91 10.38
C GLU A 129 -0.95 -6.83 9.80
N GLU A 130 -1.93 -6.49 10.66
CA GLU A 130 -3.29 -6.15 10.28
C GLU A 130 -3.35 -4.64 10.04
N VAL A 131 -3.68 -4.21 8.81
CA VAL A 131 -3.44 -2.83 8.36
C VAL A 131 -4.66 -2.25 7.65
N SER A 132 -5.01 -1.01 8.00
CA SER A 132 -6.08 -0.21 7.39
C SER A 132 -5.52 0.88 6.49
N ILE A 133 -6.15 1.13 5.35
CA ILE A 133 -5.80 2.28 4.47
C ILE A 133 -6.67 3.53 4.74
N GLY A 134 -7.51 3.52 5.77
CA GLY A 134 -8.35 4.65 6.16
C GLY A 134 -9.66 4.24 6.82
N ASP A 135 -10.38 5.21 7.37
CA ASP A 135 -11.60 5.04 8.14
C ASP A 135 -12.83 4.84 7.25
N TYR A 136 -12.79 3.79 6.43
CA TYR A 136 -13.89 3.36 5.55
C TYR A 136 -13.79 1.85 5.29
N VAL A 137 -14.91 1.24 4.93
CA VAL A 137 -15.00 -0.20 4.68
C VAL A 137 -15.05 -0.46 3.18
N LEU A 138 -14.20 -1.37 2.70
CA LEU A 138 -14.18 -1.88 1.34
C LEU A 138 -14.80 -3.28 1.29
N PRO A 139 -15.31 -3.73 0.12
CA PRO A 139 -15.88 -5.07 -0.03
C PRO A 139 -14.84 -6.19 0.01
N GLY A 140 -13.54 -5.85 0.06
CA GLY A 140 -12.45 -6.81 0.14
C GLY A 140 -11.09 -6.13 0.20
N GLY A 141 -10.05 -6.90 0.50
CA GLY A 141 -8.69 -6.42 0.73
C GLY A 141 -7.89 -6.05 -0.52
N GLU A 142 -8.36 -6.42 -1.71
CA GLU A 142 -7.58 -6.29 -2.96
C GLU A 142 -7.24 -4.84 -3.31
N SER A 143 -8.21 -3.91 -3.18
CA SER A 143 -7.96 -2.47 -3.41
C SER A 143 -6.96 -1.90 -2.42
N ALA A 144 -7.04 -2.32 -1.15
CA ALA A 144 -6.09 -1.91 -0.13
C ALA A 144 -4.68 -2.46 -0.45
N ALA A 145 -4.59 -3.73 -0.85
CA ALA A 145 -3.33 -4.34 -1.28
C ALA A 145 -2.72 -3.60 -2.47
N LEU A 146 -3.52 -3.20 -3.48
CA LEU A 146 -3.05 -2.36 -4.60
C LEU A 146 -2.40 -1.07 -4.10
N VAL A 147 -3.09 -0.30 -3.25
CA VAL A 147 -2.60 0.96 -2.69
C VAL A 147 -1.29 0.75 -1.93
N MET A 148 -1.23 -0.25 -1.04
CA MET A 148 -0.06 -0.55 -0.24
C MET A 148 1.13 -0.98 -1.11
N ILE A 149 0.91 -1.88 -2.08
CA ILE A 149 1.95 -2.38 -3.00
C ILE A 149 2.51 -1.24 -3.85
N GLU A 150 1.67 -0.38 -4.42
CA GLU A 150 2.13 0.78 -5.20
C GLU A 150 2.96 1.73 -4.35
N ALA A 151 2.54 2.02 -3.10
CA ALA A 151 3.28 2.87 -2.18
C ALA A 151 4.65 2.28 -1.82
N VAL A 152 4.75 0.96 -1.64
CA VAL A 152 6.00 0.26 -1.34
C VAL A 152 6.92 0.18 -2.57
N VAL A 153 6.39 -0.27 -3.71
CA VAL A 153 7.18 -0.55 -4.92
C VAL A 153 7.85 0.73 -5.45
N ARG A 154 7.17 1.88 -5.37
CA ARG A 154 7.78 3.14 -5.82
C ARG A 154 8.99 3.58 -4.99
N LEU A 155 9.16 3.06 -3.78
CA LEU A 155 10.30 3.36 -2.89
C LEU A 155 11.49 2.44 -3.13
N LEU A 156 11.35 1.38 -3.91
CA LEU A 156 12.46 0.50 -4.26
C LEU A 156 13.51 1.24 -5.09
N PRO A 157 14.80 0.91 -4.89
CA PRO A 157 15.88 1.51 -5.68
C PRO A 157 15.63 1.38 -7.20
N GLU A 158 15.89 2.45 -7.95
CA GLU A 158 15.81 2.52 -9.41
C GLU A 158 14.41 2.27 -10.01
N VAL A 159 13.35 2.29 -9.22
CA VAL A 159 11.97 2.24 -9.71
C VAL A 159 11.51 3.63 -10.14
N LEU A 160 11.82 4.67 -9.37
CA LEU A 160 11.64 6.06 -9.80
C LEU A 160 12.77 6.49 -10.71
N GLY A 161 12.44 7.22 -11.78
CA GLY A 161 13.43 7.73 -12.73
C GLY A 161 14.43 8.75 -12.14
N ASN A 162 14.00 9.47 -11.09
CA ASN A 162 14.84 10.35 -10.29
C ASN A 162 14.76 9.88 -8.81
N PRO A 163 15.87 9.43 -8.20
CA PRO A 163 15.87 8.99 -6.80
C PRO A 163 15.46 10.08 -5.80
N LEU A 164 15.62 11.36 -6.17
CA LEU A 164 15.23 12.49 -5.33
C LEU A 164 13.72 12.75 -5.34
N SER A 165 12.98 12.19 -6.31
CA SER A 165 11.53 12.44 -6.41
C SER A 165 10.74 11.99 -5.19
N SER A 166 11.18 10.93 -4.49
CA SER A 166 10.53 10.46 -3.26
C SER A 166 10.89 11.28 -2.04
N GLN A 167 11.93 12.12 -2.10
CA GLN A 167 12.38 12.93 -0.96
C GLN A 167 11.49 14.16 -0.78
N ASP A 168 11.02 14.76 -1.87
CA ASP A 168 10.18 15.96 -1.86
C ASP A 168 8.67 15.65 -1.78
N ASP A 169 8.30 14.37 -1.72
CA ASP A 169 6.89 13.96 -1.60
C ASP A 169 6.30 14.32 -0.24
N SER A 170 4.99 14.56 -0.21
CA SER A 170 4.20 14.68 1.04
C SER A 170 4.47 13.48 1.96
N HIS A 171 4.57 13.77 3.25
CA HIS A 171 4.83 12.77 4.31
C HIS A 171 6.22 12.13 4.28
N SER A 172 7.13 12.55 3.39
CA SER A 172 8.52 12.07 3.43
C SER A 172 9.25 12.62 4.66
N ALA A 173 10.20 11.84 5.18
CA ALA A 173 11.03 12.28 6.31
C ALA A 173 11.89 13.50 5.94
N HIS A 174 12.27 13.66 4.66
CA HIS A 174 13.10 14.75 4.17
C HIS A 174 12.39 16.11 4.30
N VAL A 175 11.09 16.17 4.03
CA VAL A 175 10.28 17.38 4.21
C VAL A 175 9.67 17.47 5.62
N GLY A 176 10.17 16.70 6.59
CA GLY A 176 9.69 16.71 7.98
C GLY A 176 8.26 16.19 8.14
N GLY A 177 7.79 15.33 7.24
CA GLY A 177 6.43 14.79 7.27
C GLY A 177 5.34 15.74 6.78
N LEU A 178 5.71 16.94 6.31
CA LEU A 178 4.77 17.96 5.83
C LEU A 178 4.13 17.57 4.49
N LEU A 179 3.09 18.29 4.11
CA LEU A 179 2.54 18.22 2.75
C LEU A 179 3.43 19.01 1.78
N GLU A 180 3.60 18.54 0.57
CA GLU A 180 4.31 19.26 -0.49
C GLU A 180 3.61 20.57 -0.89
N GLY A 181 4.38 21.55 -1.36
CA GLY A 181 3.87 22.78 -1.94
C GLY A 181 3.16 22.56 -3.28
N PRO A 182 2.56 23.61 -3.88
CA PRO A 182 1.94 23.51 -5.20
C PRO A 182 2.98 23.40 -6.31
N SER A 183 2.69 22.53 -7.31
CA SER A 183 3.51 22.38 -8.50
C SER A 183 2.92 23.14 -9.67
N TYR A 184 3.79 23.75 -10.49
CA TYR A 184 3.43 24.50 -11.68
C TYR A 184 4.21 24.00 -12.89
N THR A 185 3.60 24.08 -14.10
CA THR A 185 4.23 23.73 -15.36
C THR A 185 3.81 24.72 -16.47
N ARG A 186 4.31 24.52 -17.67
CA ARG A 186 3.99 25.35 -18.85
C ARG A 186 2.52 25.20 -19.26
N PRO A 187 1.93 26.29 -19.80
CA PRO A 187 2.49 27.62 -20.07
C PRO A 187 2.59 28.48 -18.80
N PRO A 188 3.39 29.60 -18.82
CA PRO A 188 3.56 30.49 -17.65
C PRO A 188 2.30 31.24 -17.25
N SER A 189 1.35 31.41 -18.17
CA SER A 189 0.00 31.94 -17.89
C SER A 189 -1.06 31.06 -18.51
N TRP A 190 -2.09 30.72 -17.74
CA TRP A 190 -3.23 29.92 -18.20
C TRP A 190 -4.54 30.48 -17.64
N ARG A 191 -5.44 30.91 -18.50
CA ARG A 191 -6.76 31.49 -18.17
C ARG A 191 -6.66 32.70 -17.20
N GLY A 192 -5.63 33.55 -17.35
CA GLY A 192 -5.39 34.68 -16.47
C GLY A 192 -4.78 34.34 -15.10
N LEU A 193 -4.36 33.09 -14.92
CA LEU A 193 -3.63 32.62 -13.72
C LEU A 193 -2.16 32.44 -14.10
N ASP A 194 -1.28 33.16 -13.42
CA ASP A 194 0.15 33.14 -13.69
C ASP A 194 0.92 32.22 -12.74
N VAL A 195 2.01 31.66 -13.24
CA VAL A 195 3.00 30.97 -12.40
C VAL A 195 3.65 32.01 -11.48
N PRO A 196 3.82 31.76 -10.17
CA PRO A 196 4.52 32.66 -9.27
C PRO A 196 5.88 33.07 -9.80
N GLU A 197 6.18 34.38 -9.82
CA GLU A 197 7.42 34.95 -10.39
C GLU A 197 8.69 34.34 -9.79
N VAL A 198 8.65 33.98 -8.49
CA VAL A 198 9.79 33.34 -7.79
C VAL A 198 10.22 32.05 -8.48
N LEU A 199 9.27 31.28 -9.04
CA LEU A 199 9.55 30.02 -9.74
C LEU A 199 10.18 30.24 -11.14
N LEU A 200 10.06 31.44 -11.67
CA LEU A 200 10.64 31.85 -12.97
C LEU A 200 11.99 32.59 -12.81
N SER A 201 12.38 32.90 -11.57
CA SER A 201 13.54 33.76 -11.27
C SER A 201 14.90 33.11 -11.48
N GLY A 202 14.99 31.76 -11.56
CA GLY A 202 16.26 31.01 -11.59
C GLY A 202 17.05 31.05 -10.27
N ASN A 203 16.53 31.72 -9.23
CA ASN A 203 17.17 31.75 -7.91
C ASN A 203 16.71 30.58 -7.04
N HIS A 204 17.49 29.49 -7.07
CA HIS A 204 17.14 28.23 -6.38
C HIS A 204 16.87 28.43 -4.89
N ALA A 205 17.68 29.21 -4.17
CA ALA A 205 17.49 29.44 -2.73
C ALA A 205 16.13 30.11 -2.42
N ARG A 206 15.71 31.09 -3.25
CA ARG A 206 14.39 31.72 -3.11
C ARG A 206 13.25 30.78 -3.48
N VAL A 207 13.46 29.93 -4.48
CA VAL A 207 12.48 28.89 -4.89
C VAL A 207 12.29 27.89 -3.75
N ASP A 208 13.36 27.41 -3.12
CA ASP A 208 13.30 26.43 -2.03
C ASP A 208 12.64 27.02 -0.79
N GLN A 209 12.98 28.28 -0.44
CA GLN A 209 12.31 28.99 0.65
C GLN A 209 10.80 29.11 0.38
N TRP A 210 10.40 29.53 -0.83
CA TRP A 210 9.00 29.67 -1.21
C TRP A 210 8.26 28.33 -1.15
N ARG A 211 8.86 27.25 -1.65
CA ARG A 211 8.29 25.90 -1.59
C ARG A 211 8.04 25.48 -0.14
N HIS A 212 9.01 25.70 0.74
CA HIS A 212 8.86 25.39 2.14
C HIS A 212 7.73 26.20 2.82
N GLU A 213 7.63 27.49 2.53
CA GLU A 213 6.56 28.36 3.03
C GLU A 213 5.18 27.87 2.54
N GLN A 214 5.07 27.49 1.26
CA GLN A 214 3.83 26.93 0.71
C GLN A 214 3.48 25.57 1.32
N SER A 215 4.47 24.71 1.55
CA SER A 215 4.32 23.44 2.25
C SER A 215 3.74 23.63 3.66
N LEU A 216 4.35 24.50 4.46
CA LEU A 216 3.86 24.84 5.80
C LEU A 216 2.43 25.42 5.79
N GLN A 217 2.15 26.34 4.87
CA GLN A 217 0.82 26.92 4.74
C GLN A 217 -0.23 25.85 4.39
N ARG A 218 0.07 24.99 3.42
CA ARG A 218 -0.83 23.90 3.01
C ARG A 218 -1.05 22.91 4.14
N THR A 219 0.00 22.54 4.87
CA THR A 219 -0.09 21.63 6.01
C THR A 219 -0.98 22.23 7.11
N ARG A 220 -0.78 23.49 7.47
CA ARG A 220 -1.64 24.17 8.45
C ARG A 220 -3.11 24.17 8.08
N GLN A 221 -3.41 24.30 6.79
CA GLN A 221 -4.80 24.37 6.32
C GLN A 221 -5.48 23.00 6.21
N ARG A 222 -4.74 21.95 5.83
CA ARG A 222 -5.31 20.66 5.43
C ARG A 222 -5.03 19.56 6.43
N ARG A 223 -3.88 19.57 7.05
CA ARG A 223 -3.40 18.54 7.97
C ARG A 223 -2.66 19.18 9.16
N PRO A 224 -3.37 19.99 9.97
CA PRO A 224 -2.75 20.63 11.15
C PRO A 224 -2.21 19.63 12.17
N ASP A 225 -2.74 18.41 12.16
CA ASP A 225 -2.27 17.27 12.96
C ASP A 225 -0.80 16.87 12.70
N LEU A 226 -0.24 17.22 11.54
CA LEU A 226 1.16 16.93 11.19
C LEU A 226 2.16 17.96 11.74
N LEU A 227 1.68 18.99 12.42
CA LEU A 227 2.54 20.06 12.95
C LEU A 227 2.89 19.91 14.45
N GLY A 228 2.38 18.87 15.11
CA GLY A 228 2.61 18.58 16.54
C GLY A 228 1.63 19.30 17.45
#